data_c85aec73f2162fe3e180bf9067b837fd
#
_entry.id   c85aec73f2162fe3e180bf9067b837fd
#
_cell.length_a   1.000
_cell.length_b   1.000
_cell.length_c   1.000
_cell.angle_alpha   90.00
_cell.angle_beta   90.00
_cell.angle_gamma   90.00
#
_symmetry.space_group_name_H-M   'P 1'
#
loop_
_entity.id
_entity.type
_entity.pdbx_description
1 polymer ?
#
loop_
_entity_poly.entity_id
_entity_poly.type
_entity_poly.pdbx_seq_one_letter_code
_entity_poly.pdbx_strand_id
1 'polypeptide(L)'
;MAICPSKAVQIDGVSYSEDLFDLPENKVNEKEFLNFLSARRSVRNFKDKPVPDELIQKILESVWYAPFGSHPEKVQITVINNRKKIEESLPYISKFMDGVVSMIENPIASFFAKRIAGKETFNTVRNHLYTISKLGNYKLEYGDRISRGAPALIIFHAEKGAEAHTNNSLIYSTYAMLAAHSLGLGATMIEIISSAINRVKEIRNIFQIPEENEAVMSVIIGYPKYKYKRAVKRAMQEIDWIK
;
A
#
# COMPACT_ATOMS: atom_id res chain seq x y z
N MET A 1 9.97 -1.44 29.86
CA MET A 1 8.66 -1.62 30.54
C MET A 1 8.02 -2.96 30.19
N ALA A 2 7.82 -3.34 28.94
CA ALA A 2 7.07 -4.55 28.54
C ALA A 2 7.56 -5.90 29.12
N ILE A 3 8.84 -6.04 29.48
CA ILE A 3 9.42 -7.27 30.07
C ILE A 3 9.62 -7.19 31.58
N CYS A 4 9.25 -6.10 32.24
CA CYS A 4 9.48 -5.88 33.67
C CYS A 4 8.28 -6.39 34.50
N PRO A 5 8.38 -7.53 35.19
CA PRO A 5 7.25 -8.11 35.92
C PRO A 5 6.86 -7.28 37.16
N SER A 6 7.81 -6.58 37.76
CA SER A 6 7.59 -5.73 38.94
C SER A 6 7.14 -4.30 38.59
N LYS A 7 6.99 -3.97 37.30
CA LYS A 7 6.64 -2.62 36.81
C LYS A 7 7.56 -1.51 37.31
N ALA A 8 8.82 -1.83 37.62
CA ALA A 8 9.80 -0.90 38.21
C ALA A 8 10.46 0.04 37.17
N VAL A 9 10.40 -0.30 35.88
CA VAL A 9 10.92 0.53 34.80
C VAL A 9 9.89 1.59 34.45
N GLN A 10 10.28 2.86 34.51
CA GLN A 10 9.43 3.99 34.13
C GLN A 10 10.05 4.70 32.92
N ILE A 11 9.21 5.13 32.01
CA ILE A 11 9.56 5.93 30.84
C ILE A 11 8.61 7.12 30.81
N ASP A 12 9.14 8.32 30.67
CA ASP A 12 8.33 9.53 30.60
C ASP A 12 7.33 9.46 29.46
N GLY A 13 6.07 9.76 29.73
CA GLY A 13 4.99 9.72 28.76
C GLY A 13 4.44 8.32 28.45
N VAL A 14 4.85 7.26 29.18
CA VAL A 14 4.34 5.91 28.99
C VAL A 14 3.81 5.34 30.31
N SER A 15 2.56 4.90 30.31
CA SER A 15 1.86 4.32 31.46
C SER A 15 1.67 2.82 31.32
N TYR A 16 1.84 2.05 32.41
CA TYR A 16 1.55 0.62 32.42
C TYR A 16 0.05 0.30 32.24
N SER A 17 -0.82 1.20 32.68
CA SER A 17 -2.28 0.98 32.62
C SER A 17 -2.92 1.43 31.31
N GLU A 18 -2.32 2.41 30.63
CA GLU A 18 -2.89 3.03 29.44
C GLU A 18 -2.23 2.53 28.13
N ASP A 19 -0.90 2.33 28.19
CA ASP A 19 -0.12 2.03 26.99
C ASP A 19 0.31 0.56 26.87
N LEU A 20 0.14 -0.23 27.95
CA LEU A 20 0.54 -1.62 27.98
C LEU A 20 -0.63 -2.52 28.38
N PHE A 21 -0.70 -3.70 27.79
CA PHE A 21 -1.65 -4.75 28.15
C PHE A 21 -0.94 -6.09 28.27
N ASP A 22 -1.57 -7.05 28.91
CA ASP A 22 -1.01 -8.39 29.04
C ASP A 22 -0.82 -9.04 27.67
N LEU A 23 0.35 -9.63 27.45
CA LEU A 23 0.65 -10.27 26.17
C LEU A 23 -0.34 -11.41 25.92
N PRO A 24 -1.10 -11.38 24.82
CA PRO A 24 -2.06 -12.43 24.52
C PRO A 24 -1.34 -13.75 24.21
N GLU A 25 -1.98 -14.85 24.58
CA GLU A 25 -1.48 -16.18 24.27
C GLU A 25 -1.46 -16.40 22.75
N ASN A 26 -0.30 -16.81 22.23
CA ASN A 26 -0.18 -17.19 20.82
C ASN A 26 -0.81 -18.58 20.59
N LYS A 27 -2.00 -18.58 19.96
CA LYS A 27 -2.74 -19.81 19.61
C LYS A 27 -2.56 -20.22 18.14
N VAL A 28 -1.81 -19.45 17.37
CA VAL A 28 -1.59 -19.71 15.94
C VAL A 28 -0.41 -20.67 15.79
N ASN A 29 -0.66 -21.87 15.24
CA ASN A 29 0.40 -22.79 14.91
C ASN A 29 0.99 -22.51 13.52
N GLU A 30 2.16 -23.10 13.23
CA GLU A 30 2.89 -22.92 11.97
C GLU A 30 2.04 -23.20 10.74
N LYS A 31 1.31 -24.33 10.73
CA LYS A 31 0.49 -24.76 9.59
C LYS A 31 -0.65 -23.76 9.30
N GLU A 32 -1.31 -23.30 10.34
CA GLU A 32 -2.39 -22.28 10.20
C GLU A 32 -1.84 -20.97 9.68
N PHE A 33 -0.70 -20.52 10.20
CA PHE A 33 -0.04 -19.31 9.73
C PHE A 33 0.39 -19.42 8.26
N LEU A 34 1.03 -20.50 7.85
CA LEU A 34 1.42 -20.72 6.45
C LEU A 34 0.22 -20.85 5.52
N ASN A 35 -0.87 -21.50 5.96
CA ASN A 35 -2.12 -21.55 5.21
C ASN A 35 -2.72 -20.15 5.02
N PHE A 36 -2.76 -19.33 6.06
CA PHE A 36 -3.22 -17.95 6.00
C PHE A 36 -2.40 -17.13 4.99
N LEU A 37 -1.07 -17.17 5.07
CA LEU A 37 -0.19 -16.44 4.15
C LEU A 37 -0.35 -16.92 2.70
N SER A 38 -0.43 -18.22 2.48
CA SER A 38 -0.55 -18.80 1.12
C SER A 38 -1.92 -18.55 0.49
N ALA A 39 -2.97 -18.42 1.30
CA ALA A 39 -4.34 -18.13 0.84
C ALA A 39 -4.51 -16.65 0.43
N ARG A 40 -3.70 -15.72 0.96
CA ARG A 40 -3.78 -14.31 0.62
C ARG A 40 -3.43 -14.06 -0.85
N ARG A 41 -4.27 -13.30 -1.53
CA ARG A 41 -4.08 -12.92 -2.95
C ARG A 41 -4.19 -11.41 -3.13
N SER A 42 -3.52 -10.88 -4.14
CA SER A 42 -3.76 -9.52 -4.62
C SER A 42 -5.08 -9.48 -5.36
N VAL A 43 -6.13 -8.99 -4.70
CA VAL A 43 -7.49 -8.91 -5.25
C VAL A 43 -7.60 -7.68 -6.12
N ARG A 44 -8.07 -7.86 -7.35
CA ARG A 44 -8.21 -6.80 -8.37
C ARG A 44 -9.61 -6.77 -9.01
N ASN A 45 -10.56 -7.47 -8.41
CA ASN A 45 -11.96 -7.48 -8.82
C ASN A 45 -12.81 -7.47 -7.56
N PHE A 46 -13.53 -6.39 -7.35
CA PHE A 46 -14.34 -6.18 -6.16
C PHE A 46 -15.83 -6.24 -6.48
N LYS A 47 -16.62 -6.56 -5.46
CA LYS A 47 -18.08 -6.37 -5.50
C LYS A 47 -18.36 -4.88 -5.37
N ASP A 48 -19.45 -4.43 -5.99
CA ASP A 48 -20.00 -3.10 -5.76
C ASP A 48 -20.72 -3.08 -4.41
N LYS A 49 -19.93 -2.98 -3.34
CA LYS A 49 -20.39 -2.98 -1.96
C LYS A 49 -19.43 -2.15 -1.11
N PRO A 50 -19.91 -1.14 -0.37
CA PRO A 50 -19.07 -0.36 0.53
C PRO A 50 -18.46 -1.24 1.63
N VAL A 51 -17.29 -0.86 2.11
CA VAL A 51 -16.66 -1.46 3.29
C VAL A 51 -17.10 -0.66 4.51
N PRO A 52 -17.67 -1.28 5.56
CA PRO A 52 -18.00 -0.59 6.80
C PRO A 52 -16.76 0.02 7.45
N ASP A 53 -16.93 1.21 8.05
CA ASP A 53 -15.84 1.93 8.71
C ASP A 53 -15.22 1.10 9.84
N GLU A 54 -16.00 0.29 10.55
CA GLU A 54 -15.53 -0.60 11.62
C GLU A 54 -14.54 -1.66 11.11
N LEU A 55 -14.70 -2.12 9.86
CA LEU A 55 -13.73 -3.04 9.26
C LEU A 55 -12.45 -2.33 8.83
N ILE A 56 -12.56 -1.10 8.34
CA ILE A 56 -11.39 -0.26 8.07
C ILE A 56 -10.64 0.02 9.36
N GLN A 57 -11.35 0.38 10.44
CA GLN A 57 -10.75 0.63 11.74
C GLN A 57 -9.96 -0.59 12.25
N LYS A 58 -10.51 -1.80 12.16
CA LYS A 58 -9.80 -3.05 12.51
C LYS A 58 -8.55 -3.30 11.67
N ILE A 59 -8.57 -2.89 10.39
CA ILE A 59 -7.38 -2.95 9.55
C ILE A 59 -6.32 -1.98 10.08
N LEU A 60 -6.70 -0.76 10.42
CA LEU A 60 -5.78 0.25 10.95
C LEU A 60 -5.19 -0.16 12.31
N GLU A 61 -6.01 -0.72 13.20
CA GLU A 61 -5.54 -1.26 14.48
C GLU A 61 -4.45 -2.31 14.31
N SER A 62 -4.55 -3.17 13.30
CA SER A 62 -3.53 -4.18 13.02
C SER A 62 -2.19 -3.57 12.57
N VAL A 63 -2.22 -2.39 11.94
CA VAL A 63 -1.01 -1.67 11.52
C VAL A 63 -0.19 -1.21 12.71
N TRP A 64 -0.81 -0.90 13.85
CA TRP A 64 -0.11 -0.48 15.06
C TRP A 64 0.76 -1.58 15.69
N TYR A 65 0.50 -2.86 15.36
CA TYR A 65 1.34 -3.99 15.79
C TYR A 65 2.45 -4.33 14.78
N ALA A 66 2.56 -3.58 13.70
CA ALA A 66 3.61 -3.80 12.72
C ALA A 66 4.98 -3.39 13.29
N PRO A 67 6.05 -4.16 13.02
CA PRO A 67 7.39 -3.70 13.33
C PRO A 67 7.73 -2.46 12.51
N PHE A 68 8.57 -1.61 13.05
CA PHE A 68 8.97 -0.36 12.41
C PHE A 68 10.47 -0.08 12.62
N GLY A 69 11.01 0.77 11.77
CA GLY A 69 12.31 1.40 11.98
C GLY A 69 12.18 2.69 12.79
N SER A 70 13.12 3.61 12.63
CA SER A 70 13.07 4.92 13.28
C SER A 70 11.79 5.68 12.94
N HIS A 71 11.26 6.44 13.90
CA HIS A 71 10.19 7.42 13.71
C HIS A 71 8.90 6.90 13.05
N PRO A 72 8.26 5.86 13.62
CA PRO A 72 7.00 5.31 13.10
C PRO A 72 5.88 6.36 13.03
N GLU A 73 5.89 7.35 13.93
CA GLU A 73 4.94 8.46 14.02
C GLU A 73 4.99 9.42 12.83
N LYS A 74 6.06 9.36 12.03
CA LYS A 74 6.18 10.16 10.80
C LYS A 74 5.34 9.61 9.65
N VAL A 75 4.94 8.34 9.70
CA VAL A 75 4.04 7.78 8.70
C VAL A 75 2.60 8.11 9.06
N GLN A 76 1.98 8.88 8.21
CA GLN A 76 0.56 9.25 8.29
C GLN A 76 -0.26 8.34 7.36
N ILE A 77 -1.51 8.14 7.71
CA ILE A 77 -2.44 7.28 6.96
C ILE A 77 -3.67 8.09 6.59
N THR A 78 -3.95 8.19 5.30
CA THR A 78 -5.21 8.75 4.80
C THR A 78 -6.10 7.63 4.28
N VAL A 79 -7.33 7.58 4.80
CA VAL A 79 -8.35 6.62 4.38
C VAL A 79 -9.39 7.33 3.51
N ILE A 80 -9.63 6.79 2.32
CA ILE A 80 -10.70 7.23 1.43
C ILE A 80 -11.71 6.08 1.33
N ASN A 81 -12.67 6.04 2.27
CA ASN A 81 -13.80 5.11 2.24
C ASN A 81 -14.99 5.73 1.50
N ASN A 82 -14.70 6.24 0.30
CA ASN A 82 -15.67 6.91 -0.57
C ASN A 82 -15.33 6.64 -2.03
N ARG A 83 -16.10 5.77 -2.64
CA ARG A 83 -15.94 5.37 -4.05
C ARG A 83 -15.93 6.56 -5.00
N LYS A 84 -16.81 7.54 -4.82
CA LYS A 84 -16.91 8.72 -5.70
C LYS A 84 -15.63 9.55 -5.66
N LYS A 85 -15.01 9.70 -4.48
CA LYS A 85 -13.72 10.40 -4.35
C LYS A 85 -12.57 9.67 -5.06
N ILE A 86 -12.58 8.34 -5.03
CA ILE A 86 -11.62 7.54 -5.79
C ILE A 86 -11.85 7.75 -7.29
N GLU A 87 -13.09 7.66 -7.77
CA GLU A 87 -13.46 7.87 -9.18
C GLU A 87 -13.13 9.26 -9.69
N GLU A 88 -13.30 10.29 -8.86
CA GLU A 88 -12.93 11.69 -9.16
C GLU A 88 -11.43 11.84 -9.52
N SER A 89 -10.56 11.00 -8.93
CA SER A 89 -9.11 11.04 -9.19
C SER A 89 -8.69 10.31 -10.48
N LEU A 90 -9.50 9.38 -10.98
CA LEU A 90 -9.09 8.49 -12.07
C LEU A 90 -8.73 9.20 -13.38
N PRO A 91 -9.46 10.25 -13.84
CA PRO A 91 -9.10 10.99 -15.05
C PRO A 91 -7.71 11.63 -14.96
N TYR A 92 -7.35 12.14 -13.80
CA TYR A 92 -6.04 12.75 -13.57
C TYR A 92 -4.92 11.71 -13.57
N ILE A 93 -5.16 10.54 -12.97
CA ILE A 93 -4.20 9.42 -12.98
C ILE A 93 -4.02 8.90 -14.41
N SER A 94 -5.10 8.75 -15.17
CA SER A 94 -5.05 8.35 -16.59
C SER A 94 -4.21 9.35 -17.40
N LYS A 95 -4.47 10.65 -17.27
CA LYS A 95 -3.71 11.71 -17.94
C LYS A 95 -2.23 11.71 -17.53
N PHE A 96 -1.93 11.49 -16.27
CA PHE A 96 -0.55 11.33 -15.79
C PHE A 96 0.16 10.17 -16.52
N MET A 97 -0.51 9.05 -16.70
CA MET A 97 0.06 7.89 -17.41
C MET A 97 0.25 8.15 -18.90
N ASP A 98 -0.63 8.91 -19.55
CA ASP A 98 -0.44 9.36 -20.93
C ASP A 98 0.80 10.26 -21.05
N GLY A 99 1.05 11.10 -20.06
CA GLY A 99 2.26 11.91 -19.95
C GLY A 99 3.54 11.04 -19.83
N VAL A 100 3.50 9.97 -19.05
CA VAL A 100 4.62 9.00 -18.94
C VAL A 100 4.88 8.32 -20.30
N VAL A 101 3.84 7.93 -21.01
CA VAL A 101 3.96 7.34 -22.36
C VAL A 101 4.62 8.34 -23.32
N SER A 102 4.10 9.57 -23.37
CA SER A 102 4.62 10.64 -24.26
C SER A 102 6.09 10.97 -23.94
N MET A 103 6.46 10.99 -22.66
CA MET A 103 7.86 11.19 -22.23
C MET A 103 8.78 10.10 -22.75
N ILE A 104 8.36 8.83 -22.72
CA ILE A 104 9.18 7.71 -23.18
C ILE A 104 9.30 7.70 -24.71
N GLU A 105 8.24 8.09 -25.42
CA GLU A 105 8.22 8.13 -26.89
C GLU A 105 9.00 9.33 -27.48
N ASN A 106 9.17 10.39 -26.71
CA ASN A 106 9.97 11.54 -27.13
C ASN A 106 11.47 11.26 -26.84
N PRO A 107 12.35 11.20 -27.87
CA PRO A 107 13.76 10.86 -27.67
C PRO A 107 14.50 11.82 -26.74
N ILE A 108 14.21 13.11 -26.83
CA ILE A 108 14.86 14.15 -26.01
C ILE A 108 14.40 14.01 -24.54
N ALA A 109 13.10 13.94 -24.30
CA ALA A 109 12.55 13.79 -22.97
C ALA A 109 13.00 12.45 -22.32
N SER A 110 13.02 11.38 -23.09
CA SER A 110 13.50 10.06 -22.68
C SER A 110 14.98 10.07 -22.27
N PHE A 111 15.83 10.79 -23.00
CA PHE A 111 17.24 10.95 -22.65
C PHE A 111 17.41 11.65 -21.28
N PHE A 112 16.72 12.77 -21.07
CA PHE A 112 16.78 13.49 -19.80
C PHE A 112 16.16 12.69 -18.65
N ALA A 113 15.01 12.05 -18.88
CA ALA A 113 14.37 11.21 -17.88
C ALA A 113 15.29 10.07 -17.40
N LYS A 114 16.00 9.41 -18.32
CA LYS A 114 16.98 8.36 -18.01
C LYS A 114 18.16 8.89 -17.18
N ARG A 115 18.59 10.11 -17.46
CA ARG A 115 19.70 10.75 -16.72
C ARG A 115 19.30 11.14 -15.30
N ILE A 116 18.06 11.64 -15.13
CA ILE A 116 17.53 12.10 -13.82
C ILE A 116 17.12 10.92 -12.95
N ALA A 117 16.36 9.98 -13.48
CA ALA A 117 15.83 8.84 -12.72
C ALA A 117 16.85 7.69 -12.54
N GLY A 118 17.94 7.72 -13.29
CA GLY A 118 18.89 6.61 -13.37
C GLY A 118 18.43 5.49 -14.31
N LYS A 119 19.41 4.71 -14.78
CA LYS A 119 19.21 3.67 -15.82
C LYS A 119 18.21 2.59 -15.39
N GLU A 120 18.32 2.10 -14.17
CA GLU A 120 17.48 1.00 -13.66
C GLU A 120 16.02 1.42 -13.52
N THR A 121 15.76 2.56 -12.88
CA THR A 121 14.41 3.11 -12.72
C THR A 121 13.78 3.40 -14.08
N PHE A 122 14.52 4.03 -14.98
CA PHE A 122 14.04 4.31 -16.34
C PHE A 122 13.68 3.02 -17.12
N ASN A 123 14.55 1.99 -17.05
CA ASN A 123 14.29 0.71 -17.69
C ASN A 123 13.06 0.01 -17.12
N THR A 124 12.85 0.07 -15.81
CA THR A 124 11.64 -0.46 -15.16
C THR A 124 10.38 0.25 -15.68
N VAL A 125 10.38 1.57 -15.72
CA VAL A 125 9.27 2.36 -16.27
C VAL A 125 9.03 2.01 -17.74
N ARG A 126 10.08 1.98 -18.55
CA ARG A 126 9.99 1.68 -19.99
C ARG A 126 9.51 0.25 -20.27
N ASN A 127 10.07 -0.73 -19.59
CA ASN A 127 9.80 -2.14 -19.90
C ASN A 127 8.48 -2.62 -19.29
N HIS A 128 8.01 -1.97 -18.23
CA HIS A 128 6.82 -2.39 -17.51
C HIS A 128 5.66 -1.40 -17.63
N LEU A 129 5.78 -0.20 -17.07
CA LEU A 129 4.67 0.78 -17.05
C LEU A 129 4.28 1.26 -18.45
N TYR A 130 5.24 1.58 -19.29
CA TYR A 130 4.99 1.99 -20.68
C TYR A 130 4.27 0.90 -21.45
N THR A 131 4.75 -0.36 -21.38
CA THR A 131 4.13 -1.49 -22.06
C THR A 131 2.68 -1.70 -21.62
N ILE A 132 2.41 -1.67 -20.32
CA ILE A 132 1.07 -1.80 -19.77
C ILE A 132 0.17 -0.63 -20.20
N SER A 133 0.70 0.59 -20.23
CA SER A 133 -0.03 1.78 -20.66
C SER A 133 -0.40 1.72 -22.14
N LYS A 134 0.52 1.26 -23.00
CA LYS A 134 0.25 1.05 -24.44
C LYS A 134 -0.84 0.02 -24.68
N LEU A 135 -0.99 -0.97 -23.80
CA LEU A 135 -2.10 -1.93 -23.83
C LEU A 135 -3.42 -1.34 -23.28
N GLY A 136 -3.48 -0.04 -23.01
CA GLY A 136 -4.68 0.66 -22.57
C GLY A 136 -5.08 0.39 -21.12
N ASN A 137 -4.20 -0.17 -20.28
CA ASN A 137 -4.56 -0.51 -18.90
C ASN A 137 -4.89 0.70 -18.01
N TYR A 138 -4.48 1.91 -18.41
CA TYR A 138 -4.79 3.14 -17.67
C TYR A 138 -5.81 4.03 -18.39
N LYS A 139 -6.34 3.60 -19.54
CA LYS A 139 -7.40 4.31 -20.26
C LYS A 139 -8.76 3.95 -19.71
N LEU A 140 -9.52 4.95 -19.29
CA LEU A 140 -10.82 4.79 -18.66
C LEU A 140 -11.90 4.27 -19.62
N GLU A 141 -11.72 4.42 -20.93
CA GLU A 141 -12.59 3.84 -21.94
C GLU A 141 -12.70 2.31 -21.86
N TYR A 142 -11.67 1.65 -21.31
CA TYR A 142 -11.67 0.21 -21.06
C TYR A 142 -12.07 -0.16 -19.62
N GLY A 143 -12.69 0.78 -18.91
CA GLY A 143 -13.08 0.64 -17.51
C GLY A 143 -11.97 0.95 -16.51
N ASP A 144 -12.33 1.04 -15.23
CA ASP A 144 -11.40 1.33 -14.15
C ASP A 144 -10.44 0.15 -13.89
N ARG A 145 -9.28 0.22 -14.49
CA ARG A 145 -8.16 -0.70 -14.24
C ARG A 145 -7.12 -0.12 -13.28
N ILE A 146 -7.33 1.12 -12.82
CA ILE A 146 -6.46 1.82 -11.85
C ILE A 146 -6.86 1.39 -10.44
N SER A 147 -8.02 1.82 -9.96
CA SER A 147 -8.55 1.44 -8.64
C SER A 147 -9.31 0.10 -8.66
N ARG A 148 -9.53 -0.49 -9.84
CA ARG A 148 -10.18 -1.80 -10.01
C ARG A 148 -11.60 -1.88 -9.46
N GLY A 149 -12.27 -0.76 -9.35
CA GLY A 149 -13.57 -0.72 -8.75
C GLY A 149 -13.59 -0.89 -7.22
N ALA A 150 -12.48 -0.68 -6.55
CA ALA A 150 -12.41 -0.78 -5.10
C ALA A 150 -13.25 0.31 -4.42
N PRO A 151 -14.04 -0.02 -3.40
CA PRO A 151 -14.83 0.95 -2.65
C PRO A 151 -14.01 1.77 -1.65
N ALA A 152 -12.84 1.28 -1.23
CA ALA A 152 -11.97 1.96 -0.28
C ALA A 152 -10.51 1.96 -0.72
N LEU A 153 -9.78 2.99 -0.30
CA LEU A 153 -8.37 3.21 -0.56
C LEU A 153 -7.70 3.70 0.73
N ILE A 154 -6.55 3.12 1.08
CA ILE A 154 -5.68 3.60 2.15
C ILE A 154 -4.38 4.08 1.52
N ILE A 155 -3.94 5.28 1.90
CA ILE A 155 -2.70 5.89 1.44
C ILE A 155 -1.78 6.06 2.63
N PHE A 156 -0.57 5.49 2.54
CA PHE A 156 0.52 5.68 3.48
C PHE A 156 1.44 6.74 2.93
N HIS A 157 1.62 7.82 3.69
CA HIS A 157 2.42 8.96 3.29
C HIS A 157 3.20 9.53 4.48
N ALA A 158 4.27 10.27 4.21
CA ALA A 158 5.09 10.90 5.23
C ALA A 158 5.74 12.16 4.69
N GLU A 159 6.24 13.00 5.58
CA GLU A 159 7.08 14.15 5.21
C GLU A 159 8.28 13.66 4.39
N LYS A 160 8.59 14.38 3.32
CA LYS A 160 9.69 14.07 2.41
C LYS A 160 11.02 14.01 3.16
N GLY A 161 11.72 12.90 3.02
CA GLY A 161 13.02 12.70 3.66
C GLY A 161 12.95 12.27 5.13
N ALA A 162 11.77 12.01 5.68
CA ALA A 162 11.64 11.42 7.02
C ALA A 162 12.37 10.07 7.08
N GLU A 163 13.11 9.82 8.15
CA GLU A 163 13.89 8.60 8.31
C GLU A 163 12.98 7.34 8.30
N ALA A 164 13.41 6.30 7.61
CA ALA A 164 12.73 5.01 7.50
C ALA A 164 11.26 5.06 6.99
N HIS A 165 10.74 6.22 6.57
CA HIS A 165 9.32 6.38 6.18
C HIS A 165 8.90 5.42 5.06
N THR A 166 9.75 5.19 4.07
CA THR A 166 9.47 4.25 2.98
C THR A 166 9.34 2.82 3.50
N ASN A 167 10.28 2.36 4.32
CA ASN A 167 10.26 1.01 4.88
C ASN A 167 9.05 0.81 5.79
N ASN A 168 8.79 1.77 6.69
CA ASN A 168 7.64 1.73 7.59
C ASN A 168 6.32 1.70 6.79
N SER A 169 6.16 2.53 5.76
CA SER A 169 4.96 2.54 4.92
C SER A 169 4.72 1.21 4.19
N LEU A 170 5.78 0.55 3.70
CA LEU A 170 5.69 -0.77 3.06
C LEU A 170 5.32 -1.87 4.05
N ILE A 171 5.87 -1.84 5.25
CA ILE A 171 5.53 -2.77 6.33
C ILE A 171 4.07 -2.57 6.74
N TYR A 172 3.66 -1.33 6.99
CA TYR A 172 2.28 -0.98 7.37
C TYR A 172 1.26 -1.40 6.31
N SER A 173 1.54 -1.14 5.03
CA SER A 173 0.68 -1.57 3.94
C SER A 173 0.58 -3.10 3.83
N THR A 174 1.64 -3.83 4.17
CA THR A 174 1.63 -5.30 4.23
C THR A 174 0.73 -5.78 5.37
N TYR A 175 0.84 -5.21 6.56
CA TYR A 175 -0.03 -5.53 7.69
C TYR A 175 -1.50 -5.20 7.38
N ALA A 176 -1.77 -4.05 6.78
CA ALA A 176 -3.12 -3.70 6.33
C ALA A 176 -3.71 -4.73 5.36
N MET A 177 -2.92 -5.25 4.42
CA MET A 177 -3.37 -6.30 3.50
C MET A 177 -3.61 -7.65 4.20
N LEU A 178 -2.80 -8.02 5.19
CA LEU A 178 -2.98 -9.24 5.98
C LEU A 178 -4.25 -9.13 6.83
N ALA A 179 -4.47 -7.99 7.48
CA ALA A 179 -5.68 -7.73 8.25
C ALA A 179 -6.94 -7.72 7.35
N ALA A 180 -6.89 -7.07 6.19
CA ALA A 180 -8.00 -7.14 5.25
C ALA A 180 -8.33 -8.60 4.87
N HIS A 181 -7.31 -9.43 4.64
CA HIS A 181 -7.48 -10.84 4.34
C HIS A 181 -8.11 -11.62 5.50
N SER A 182 -7.70 -11.38 6.75
CA SER A 182 -8.29 -12.03 7.94
C SER A 182 -9.76 -11.67 8.15
N LEU A 183 -10.16 -10.47 7.72
CA LEU A 183 -11.54 -9.98 7.79
C LEU A 183 -12.41 -10.40 6.59
N GLY A 184 -11.88 -11.27 5.70
CA GLY A 184 -12.59 -11.72 4.50
C GLY A 184 -12.67 -10.67 3.38
N LEU A 185 -11.91 -9.58 3.50
CA LEU A 185 -11.74 -8.58 2.46
C LEU A 185 -10.61 -8.95 1.51
N GLY A 186 -10.63 -8.36 0.33
CA GLY A 186 -9.54 -8.40 -0.62
C GLY A 186 -8.80 -7.07 -0.63
N ALA A 187 -7.48 -7.13 -0.79
CA ALA A 187 -6.66 -5.95 -0.91
C ALA A 187 -5.53 -6.14 -1.94
N THR A 188 -5.01 -5.04 -2.47
CA THR A 188 -3.78 -5.04 -3.26
C THR A 188 -3.10 -3.67 -3.20
N MET A 189 -1.78 -3.66 -3.17
CA MET A 189 -0.98 -2.45 -3.33
C MET A 189 -1.07 -1.93 -4.77
N ILE A 190 -1.23 -0.62 -4.92
CA ILE A 190 -1.30 0.09 -6.20
C ILE A 190 -0.38 1.30 -6.15
N GLU A 191 0.87 1.13 -6.49
CA GLU A 191 1.89 2.17 -6.44
C GLU A 191 1.62 3.35 -7.39
N ILE A 192 0.93 3.10 -8.51
CA ILE A 192 0.65 4.13 -9.49
C ILE A 192 -0.20 5.28 -8.92
N ILE A 193 -1.08 5.00 -7.96
CA ILE A 193 -1.89 6.02 -7.29
C ILE A 193 -0.97 6.92 -6.46
N SER A 194 -0.08 6.35 -5.64
CA SER A 194 0.92 7.12 -4.86
C SER A 194 1.84 7.94 -5.76
N SER A 195 2.31 7.34 -6.85
CA SER A 195 3.14 8.02 -7.83
C SER A 195 2.44 9.21 -8.49
N ALA A 196 1.15 9.09 -8.78
CA ALA A 196 0.35 10.17 -9.34
C ALA A 196 0.06 11.28 -8.31
N ILE A 197 -0.24 10.93 -7.04
CA ILE A 197 -0.41 11.89 -5.94
C ILE A 197 0.83 12.80 -5.82
N ASN A 198 2.02 12.22 -5.93
CA ASN A 198 3.27 12.95 -5.79
C ASN A 198 3.57 13.91 -6.96
N ARG A 199 2.86 13.80 -8.09
CA ARG A 199 3.14 14.55 -9.32
C ARG A 199 1.98 15.38 -9.84
N VAL A 200 0.75 15.12 -9.36
CA VAL A 200 -0.48 15.76 -9.84
C VAL A 200 -1.19 16.44 -8.67
N LYS A 201 -1.20 17.77 -8.67
CA LYS A 201 -1.75 18.57 -7.58
C LYS A 201 -3.24 18.32 -7.36
N GLU A 202 -4.01 18.11 -8.42
CA GLU A 202 -5.44 17.84 -8.36
C GLU A 202 -5.74 16.56 -7.55
N ILE A 203 -4.96 15.49 -7.77
CA ILE A 203 -5.13 14.22 -7.04
C ILE A 203 -4.77 14.41 -5.56
N ARG A 204 -3.70 15.13 -5.29
CA ARG A 204 -3.28 15.49 -3.93
C ARG A 204 -4.38 16.23 -3.18
N ASN A 205 -5.01 17.20 -3.84
CA ASN A 205 -6.12 17.97 -3.28
C ASN A 205 -7.37 17.11 -3.04
N ILE A 206 -7.73 16.24 -4.00
CA ILE A 206 -8.87 15.31 -3.86
C ILE A 206 -8.70 14.43 -2.61
N PHE A 207 -7.49 13.94 -2.37
CA PHE A 207 -7.18 13.05 -1.26
C PHE A 207 -6.67 13.78 0.00
N GLN A 208 -6.55 15.10 -0.04
CA GLN A 208 -6.11 15.95 1.07
C GLN A 208 -4.74 15.54 1.65
N ILE A 209 -3.81 15.16 0.78
CA ILE A 209 -2.44 14.83 1.20
C ILE A 209 -1.63 16.13 1.33
N PRO A 210 -0.99 16.41 2.48
CA PRO A 210 -0.18 17.60 2.71
C PRO A 210 0.93 17.78 1.65
N GLU A 211 1.24 19.04 1.27
CA GLU A 211 2.24 19.33 0.22
C GLU A 211 3.65 18.87 0.60
N GLU A 212 3.99 18.94 1.89
CA GLU A 212 5.25 18.48 2.47
C GLU A 212 5.41 16.97 2.45
N ASN A 213 4.30 16.23 2.36
CA ASN A 213 4.33 14.78 2.38
C ASN A 213 4.51 14.18 0.98
N GLU A 214 5.13 13.02 0.94
CA GLU A 214 5.09 12.14 -0.21
C GLU A 214 4.24 10.90 0.08
N ALA A 215 3.39 10.52 -0.87
CA ALA A 215 2.66 9.28 -0.82
C ALA A 215 3.61 8.13 -1.21
N VAL A 216 3.80 7.19 -0.30
CA VAL A 216 4.72 6.05 -0.48
C VAL A 216 3.98 4.85 -1.08
N MET A 217 2.87 4.46 -0.46
CA MET A 217 2.11 3.29 -0.90
C MET A 217 0.60 3.53 -0.78
N SER A 218 -0.13 2.99 -1.74
CA SER A 218 -1.58 2.98 -1.74
C SER A 218 -2.10 1.54 -1.75
N VAL A 219 -3.12 1.26 -0.97
CA VAL A 219 -3.78 -0.06 -0.86
C VAL A 219 -5.26 0.09 -1.16
N ILE A 220 -5.73 -0.54 -2.22
CA ILE A 220 -7.17 -0.64 -2.51
C ILE A 220 -7.77 -1.84 -1.79
N ILE A 221 -8.99 -1.66 -1.25
CA ILE A 221 -9.67 -2.62 -0.39
C ILE A 221 -11.14 -2.74 -0.79
N GLY A 222 -11.68 -3.96 -0.69
CA GLY A 222 -13.10 -4.22 -0.92
C GLY A 222 -13.44 -5.70 -0.79
N TYR A 223 -14.70 -6.04 -1.00
CA TYR A 223 -15.13 -7.44 -0.99
C TYR A 223 -14.73 -8.13 -2.31
N PRO A 224 -14.00 -9.28 -2.27
CA PRO A 224 -13.61 -10.00 -3.48
C PRO A 224 -14.85 -10.40 -4.30
N LYS A 225 -14.83 -10.15 -5.62
CA LYS A 225 -15.87 -10.60 -6.54
C LYS A 225 -15.80 -12.11 -6.77
N TYR A 226 -14.59 -12.67 -6.76
CA TYR A 226 -14.32 -14.07 -7.03
C TYR A 226 -13.58 -14.74 -5.87
N LYS A 227 -13.86 -16.02 -5.64
CA LYS A 227 -13.10 -16.86 -4.69
C LYS A 227 -11.96 -17.56 -5.43
N TYR A 228 -10.74 -17.37 -4.95
CA TYR A 228 -9.57 -18.10 -5.45
C TYR A 228 -9.62 -19.56 -4.98
N LYS A 229 -9.42 -20.50 -5.90
CA LYS A 229 -9.46 -21.95 -5.62
C LYS A 229 -8.08 -22.57 -5.43
N ARG A 230 -7.00 -21.87 -5.82
CA ARG A 230 -5.62 -22.38 -5.80
C ARG A 230 -4.64 -21.30 -5.38
N ALA A 231 -3.66 -21.68 -4.57
CA ALA A 231 -2.46 -20.88 -4.32
C ALA A 231 -1.41 -21.13 -5.41
N VAL A 232 -0.51 -20.19 -5.60
CA VAL A 232 0.63 -20.33 -6.51
C VAL A 232 1.82 -20.83 -5.70
N LYS A 233 2.36 -21.98 -6.08
CA LYS A 233 3.64 -22.44 -5.54
C LYS A 233 4.75 -21.60 -6.17
N ARG A 234 5.50 -20.90 -5.35
CA ARG A 234 6.66 -20.10 -5.79
C ARG A 234 7.93 -20.90 -5.55
N ALA A 235 8.86 -20.87 -6.48
CA ALA A 235 10.22 -21.30 -6.22
C ALA A 235 10.87 -20.31 -5.24
N MET A 236 11.61 -20.83 -4.29
CA MET A 236 12.45 -19.98 -3.44
C MET A 236 13.63 -19.47 -4.26
N GLN A 237 14.06 -18.27 -3.95
CA GLN A 237 15.34 -17.75 -4.41
C GLN A 237 16.48 -18.61 -3.85
N GLU A 238 17.64 -18.56 -4.50
CA GLU A 238 18.85 -19.15 -3.98
C GLU A 238 19.16 -18.55 -2.59
N ILE A 239 19.47 -19.43 -1.62
CA ILE A 239 19.75 -19.04 -0.23
C ILE A 239 21.10 -19.61 0.15
N ASP A 240 22.04 -18.74 0.44
CA ASP A 240 23.35 -19.12 0.97
C ASP A 240 23.27 -19.33 2.48
N TRP A 241 23.66 -20.51 2.92
CA TRP A 241 23.77 -20.87 4.34
C TRP A 241 25.21 -20.78 4.79
N ILE A 242 25.55 -19.72 5.51
CA ILE A 242 26.84 -19.58 6.17
C ILE A 242 26.69 -20.19 7.58
N LYS A 243 27.47 -21.25 7.86
CA LYS A 243 27.48 -21.96 9.15
C LYS A 243 28.77 -21.71 9.86
#